data_1d46692af2e695579d2a3adee8e6b664
#
_entry.id   1d46692af2e695579d2a3adee8e6b664
#
_cell.length_a   1.000
_cell.length_b   1.000
_cell.length_c   1.000
_cell.angle_alpha   90.00
_cell.angle_beta   90.00
_cell.angle_gamma   90.00
#
_symmetry.space_group_name_H-M   'P 1'
#
loop_
_entity.id
_entity.type
_entity.pdbx_description
1 polymer ?
#
loop_
_entity_poly.entity_id
_entity_poly.type
_entity_poly.pdbx_seq_one_letter_code
_entity_poly.pdbx_strand_id
1 'polypeptide(L)' 'MLVEREKALVNQKEFAKRAMEAAVKAQDVEKQVAAQQEIARLTIEDERLKVSKAKAVQRKAQIEAAPKEEVEQIIDN' A
#
# COMPACT_ATOMS: atom_id res chain seq x y z
N MET A 1 10.59 -2.12 -6.09
CA MET A 1 9.57 -3.03 -6.56
C MET A 1 8.49 -3.22 -5.52
N LEU A 2 7.28 -3.57 -5.94
CA LEU A 2 6.11 -3.60 -5.05
C LEU A 2 6.27 -4.58 -3.87
N VAL A 3 6.83 -5.75 -4.09
CA VAL A 3 6.98 -6.78 -3.04
C VAL A 3 7.94 -6.31 -1.94
N GLU A 4 9.04 -5.67 -2.31
CA GLU A 4 10.00 -5.14 -1.34
C GLU A 4 9.41 -3.99 -0.54
N ARG A 5 8.64 -3.12 -1.20
CA ARG A 5 7.92 -2.03 -0.54
C ARG A 5 6.90 -2.55 0.45
N GLU A 6 6.17 -3.59 0.09
CA GLU A 6 5.20 -4.22 0.99
C GLU A 6 5.86 -4.79 2.23
N LYS A 7 6.96 -5.49 2.05
CA LYS A 7 7.72 -6.05 3.20
C LYS A 7 8.26 -4.94 4.09
N ALA A 8 8.83 -3.90 3.50
CA ALA A 8 9.31 -2.75 4.26
C ALA A 8 8.18 -2.08 5.03
N LEU A 9 7.01 -1.93 4.42
CA LEU A 9 5.85 -1.31 5.04
C LEU A 9 5.33 -2.15 6.21
N VAL A 10 5.24 -3.47 6.05
CA VAL A 10 4.85 -4.39 7.14
C VAL A 10 5.83 -4.27 8.31
N ASN A 11 7.13 -4.27 8.04
CA ASN A 11 8.16 -4.14 9.08
C ASN A 11 8.06 -2.78 9.79
N GLN A 12 7.83 -1.71 9.05
CA GLN A 12 7.64 -0.37 9.62
C GLN A 12 6.41 -0.31 10.51
N LYS A 13 5.30 -0.91 10.09
CA LYS A 13 4.07 -0.98 10.87
C LYS A 13 4.28 -1.73 12.18
N GLU A 14 4.95 -2.88 12.14
CA GLU A 14 5.25 -3.64 13.35
C GLU A 14 6.14 -2.86 14.30
N PHE A 15 7.16 -2.21 13.77
CA PHE A 15 8.04 -1.35 14.56
C PHE A 15 7.26 -0.21 15.23
N ALA A 16 6.38 0.44 14.49
CA ALA A 16 5.55 1.52 15.01
C ALA A 16 4.60 1.05 16.11
N LYS A 17 4.00 -0.14 15.94
CA LYS A 17 3.16 -0.76 16.98
C LYS A 17 3.93 -1.06 18.25
N ARG A 18 5.13 -1.62 18.12
CA ARG A 18 6.00 -1.90 19.26
C ARG A 18 6.43 -0.63 19.97
N ALA A 19 6.73 0.41 19.21
CA ALA A 19 7.07 1.73 19.77
C ALA A 19 5.89 2.31 20.54
N MET A 20 4.66 2.14 20.01
CA MET A 20 3.44 2.56 20.69
C MET A 20 3.26 1.81 22.02
N GLU A 21 3.39 0.49 22.02
CA GLU A 21 3.28 -0.34 23.22
C GLU A 21 4.30 0.06 24.27
N ALA A 22 5.55 0.26 23.86
CA ALA A 22 6.61 0.72 24.75
C ALA A 22 6.32 2.09 25.35
N ALA A 23 5.79 3.02 24.53
CA ALA A 23 5.42 4.34 24.97
C ALA A 23 4.25 4.32 25.97
N VAL A 24 3.27 3.45 25.76
CA VAL A 24 2.16 3.24 26.70
C VAL A 24 2.67 2.71 28.04
N LYS A 25 3.54 1.70 28.00
CA LYS A 25 4.12 1.13 29.21
C LYS A 25 4.96 2.13 29.98
N ALA A 26 5.71 2.97 29.27
CA ALA A 26 6.54 4.01 29.88
C ALA A 26 5.75 5.26 30.28
N GLN A 27 4.46 5.34 29.93
CA GLN A 27 3.60 6.50 30.15
C GLN A 27 4.16 7.77 29.51
N ASP A 28 4.83 7.61 28.37
CA ASP A 28 5.44 8.71 27.63
C ASP A 28 4.45 9.22 26.57
N VAL A 29 3.73 10.29 26.88
CA VAL A 29 2.68 10.84 26.03
C VAL A 29 3.23 11.34 24.71
N GLU A 30 4.39 11.98 24.71
CA GLU A 30 5.01 12.50 23.49
C GLU A 30 5.35 11.35 22.51
N LYS A 31 5.92 10.28 23.02
CA LYS A 31 6.21 9.10 22.21
C LYS A 31 4.96 8.40 21.73
N GLN A 32 3.90 8.36 22.54
CA GLN A 32 2.61 7.83 22.14
C GLN A 32 2.05 8.59 20.95
N VAL A 33 2.06 9.92 21.01
CA VAL A 33 1.57 10.76 19.91
C VAL A 33 2.41 10.57 18.65
N ALA A 34 3.74 10.52 18.80
CA ALA A 34 4.63 10.27 17.66
C ALA A 34 4.37 8.91 17.02
N ALA A 35 4.19 7.86 17.82
CA ALA A 35 3.88 6.53 17.33
C ALA A 35 2.52 6.47 16.62
N GLN A 36 1.50 7.14 17.16
CA GLN A 36 0.18 7.23 16.53
C GLN A 36 0.25 7.93 15.17
N GLN A 37 1.00 9.01 15.08
CA GLN A 37 1.19 9.72 13.82
C GLN A 37 1.91 8.84 12.79
N GLU A 38 2.89 8.09 13.21
CA GLU A 38 3.63 7.16 12.34
C GLU A 38 2.72 6.04 11.84
N ILE A 39 1.91 5.45 12.74
CA ILE A 39 0.94 4.42 12.36
C ILE A 39 -0.07 4.96 11.36
N ALA A 40 -0.58 6.17 11.57
CA ALA A 40 -1.53 6.81 10.66
C ALA A 40 -0.90 7.03 9.28
N ARG A 41 0.34 7.52 9.22
CA ARG A 41 1.08 7.73 7.98
C ARG A 41 1.28 6.41 7.22
N LEU A 42 1.68 5.37 7.92
CA LEU A 42 1.90 4.05 7.33
C LEU A 42 0.60 3.43 6.85
N THR A 43 -0.51 3.65 7.54
CA THR A 43 -1.82 3.19 7.12
C THR A 43 -2.24 3.84 5.80
N ILE A 44 -2.01 5.14 5.65
CA ILE A 44 -2.28 5.85 4.40
C ILE A 44 -1.42 5.31 3.26
N GLU A 45 -0.13 5.08 3.50
CA GLU A 45 0.77 4.50 2.51
C GLU A 45 0.33 3.11 2.08
N ASP A 46 -0.10 2.28 3.04
CA ASP A 46 -0.60 0.94 2.78
C ASP A 46 -1.85 0.96 1.90
N GLU A 47 -2.79 1.86 2.18
CA GLU A 47 -3.99 2.03 1.37
C GLU A 47 -3.64 2.47 -0.05
N ARG A 48 -2.72 3.41 -0.22
CA ARG A 48 -2.25 3.85 -1.53
C ARG A 48 -1.61 2.70 -2.31
N LEU A 49 -0.82 1.88 -1.62
CA LEU A 49 -0.18 0.73 -2.23
C LEU A 49 -1.22 -0.29 -2.71
N LYS A 50 -2.22 -0.58 -1.89
CA LYS A 50 -3.33 -1.49 -2.24
C LYS A 50 -4.12 -0.98 -3.44
N VAL A 51 -4.43 0.31 -3.48
CA VAL A 51 -5.12 0.93 -4.61
C VAL A 51 -4.26 0.85 -5.87
N SER A 52 -2.98 1.14 -5.76
CA SER A 52 -2.03 1.05 -6.88
C SER A 52 -1.94 -0.36 -7.45
N LYS A 53 -1.89 -1.37 -6.56
CA LYS A 53 -1.92 -2.78 -6.94
C LYS A 53 -3.21 -3.16 -7.66
N ALA A 54 -4.34 -2.76 -7.13
CA ALA A 54 -5.64 -3.05 -7.73
C ALA A 54 -5.75 -2.44 -9.13
N LYS A 55 -5.27 -1.21 -9.29
CA LYS A 55 -5.25 -0.55 -10.60
C LYS A 55 -4.32 -1.26 -11.59
N ALA A 56 -3.16 -1.71 -11.13
CA ALA A 56 -2.21 -2.45 -11.98
C ALA A 56 -2.81 -3.78 -12.45
N VAL A 57 -3.49 -4.50 -11.57
CA VAL A 57 -4.19 -5.75 -11.91
C VAL A 57 -5.31 -5.49 -12.90
N GLN A 58 -6.12 -4.45 -12.69
CA GLN A 58 -7.19 -4.09 -13.62
C GLN A 58 -6.65 -3.71 -14.99
N ARG A 59 -5.58 -2.93 -15.07
CA ARG A 59 -4.94 -2.59 -16.35
C ARG A 59 -4.44 -3.82 -17.07
N LYS A 60 -3.80 -4.74 -16.36
CA LYS A 60 -3.32 -5.97 -16.93
C LYS A 60 -4.46 -6.81 -17.49
N ALA A 61 -5.53 -6.96 -16.73
CA ALA A 61 -6.72 -7.70 -17.17
C ALA A 61 -7.36 -7.07 -18.40
N GLN A 62 -7.46 -5.74 -18.46
CA GLN A 62 -7.99 -5.01 -19.61
C GLN A 62 -7.10 -5.19 -20.84
N ILE A 63 -5.79 -5.11 -20.68
CA ILE A 63 -4.82 -5.31 -21.77
C ILE A 63 -4.90 -6.73 -22.31
N GLU A 64 -5.03 -7.73 -21.45
CA GLU A 64 -5.13 -9.13 -21.86
C GLU A 64 -6.47 -9.48 -22.48
N ALA A 65 -7.57 -8.92 -21.99
CA ALA A 65 -8.92 -9.25 -22.42
C ALA A 65 -9.43 -8.43 -23.61
N ALA A 66 -9.12 -7.13 -23.67
CA ALA A 66 -9.71 -6.20 -24.63
C ALA A 66 -8.88 -5.95 -25.91
N PRO A 67 -7.54 -6.01 -25.92
CA PRO A 67 -6.78 -5.49 -27.06
C PRO A 67 -6.97 -6.24 -28.36
N LYS A 68 -7.23 -7.53 -28.34
CA LYS A 68 -7.43 -8.31 -29.56
C LYS A 68 -8.66 -7.86 -30.32
N GLU A 69 -9.75 -7.61 -29.62
CA GLU A 69 -10.99 -7.14 -30.24
C GLU A 69 -10.85 -5.72 -30.77
N GLU A 70 -10.19 -4.83 -30.04
CA GLU A 70 -9.96 -3.47 -30.48
C GLU A 70 -9.05 -3.41 -31.71
N VAL A 71 -8.00 -4.21 -31.72
CA VAL A 71 -7.09 -4.30 -32.87
C VAL A 71 -7.79 -4.87 -34.08
N GLU A 72 -8.61 -5.90 -33.92
CA GLU A 72 -9.41 -6.47 -35.00
C GLU A 72 -10.39 -5.45 -35.58
N GLN A 73 -11.06 -4.66 -34.72
CA GLN A 73 -11.95 -3.61 -35.15
C GLN A 73 -11.24 -2.53 -35.97
N ILE A 74 -10.03 -2.14 -35.57
CA ILE A 74 -9.21 -1.18 -36.27
C ILE A 74 -8.78 -1.72 -37.64
N ILE A 75 -8.41 -2.97 -37.71
CA ILE A 75 -7.98 -3.64 -38.95
C ILE A 75 -9.15 -3.81 -39.92
N ASP A 76 -10.35 -4.10 -39.43
CA ASP A 76 -11.54 -4.28 -40.25
C ASP A 76 -12.05 -2.96 -40.87
N ASN A 77 -11.62 -1.85 -40.35
CA ASN A 77 -11.93 -0.52 -40.90
C ASN A 77 -10.88 -0.08 -41.90
#